data_134743cba32004670f81479aa6dc253f
#
_entry.id   134743cba32004670f81479aa6dc253f
#
_cell.length_a   1.000
_cell.length_b   1.000
_cell.length_c   1.000
_cell.angle_alpha   90.00
_cell.angle_beta   90.00
_cell.angle_gamma   90.00
#
_symmetry.space_group_name_H-M   'P 1'
#
loop_
_entity.id
_entity.type
_entity.pdbx_description
1 polymer ?
#
loop_
_entity_poly.entity_id
_entity_poly.type
_entity_poly.pdbx_seq_one_letter_code
_entity_poly.pdbx_strand_id
1 'polypeptide(L)'
;MLRLISIAIVLFISVKALGQEKLFLWPEGFVPNQEVSQEKEKITKADIIIIENVQNPSIEIYLPSKSIRTGKAVVICPGGAYGFLAYDWEGTDFAKALNAEGIAAFVLKYRLPTSASIIDPKWAPLQDVQRAIRLVRSHAKRWDIDPTKVGIMGFSAGGHLASTLGTHYNRETLDRLKDTIDSLSARPDFMALIYPVITFDK
;
A
#
# COMPACT_ATOMS: atom_id res chain seq x y z
N MET A 1 14.66 25.76 -62.07
CA MET A 1 13.58 25.08 -61.37
C MET A 1 14.15 24.45 -60.12
N LEU A 2 14.01 25.14 -58.97
CA LEU A 2 14.45 24.62 -57.66
C LEU A 2 13.29 23.85 -57.04
N ARG A 3 13.48 22.53 -56.80
CA ARG A 3 12.52 21.71 -56.07
C ARG A 3 12.79 21.87 -54.57
N LEU A 4 11.86 22.51 -53.84
CA LEU A 4 11.83 22.56 -52.38
C LEU A 4 11.39 21.18 -51.85
N ILE A 5 12.31 20.48 -51.21
CA ILE A 5 12.01 19.25 -50.46
C ILE A 5 11.54 19.67 -49.05
N SER A 6 10.24 19.57 -48.82
CA SER A 6 9.67 19.77 -47.47
C SER A 6 9.99 18.55 -46.62
N ILE A 7 10.87 18.70 -45.63
CA ILE A 7 11.14 17.68 -44.62
C ILE A 7 10.07 17.83 -43.52
N ALA A 8 9.14 16.91 -43.49
CA ALA A 8 8.18 16.82 -42.39
C ALA A 8 8.89 16.18 -41.18
N ILE A 9 9.15 16.99 -40.14
CA ILE A 9 9.65 16.51 -38.86
C ILE A 9 8.46 15.88 -38.11
N VAL A 10 8.41 14.55 -38.06
CA VAL A 10 7.46 13.81 -37.22
C VAL A 10 7.98 13.80 -35.80
N LEU A 11 7.39 14.63 -34.95
CA LEU A 11 7.68 14.61 -33.52
C LEU A 11 7.04 13.36 -32.89
N PHE A 12 7.84 12.35 -32.60
CA PHE A 12 7.39 11.21 -31.77
C PHE A 12 7.25 11.66 -30.32
N ILE A 13 6.05 12.03 -29.91
CA ILE A 13 5.72 12.20 -28.49
C ILE A 13 5.59 10.80 -27.90
N SER A 14 6.64 10.35 -27.21
CA SER A 14 6.56 9.12 -26.39
C SER A 14 5.60 9.37 -25.23
N VAL A 15 4.34 8.97 -25.37
CA VAL A 15 3.42 8.88 -24.26
C VAL A 15 3.89 7.69 -23.41
N LYS A 16 4.63 7.96 -22.34
CA LYS A 16 4.85 6.95 -21.30
C LYS A 16 3.47 6.64 -20.73
N ALA A 17 2.99 5.43 -20.93
CA ALA A 17 1.86 4.90 -20.17
C ALA A 17 2.30 4.92 -18.69
N LEU A 18 1.87 5.93 -17.95
CA LEU A 18 2.10 6.03 -16.52
C LEU A 18 1.22 4.94 -15.88
N GLY A 19 1.81 3.80 -15.57
CA GLY A 19 1.21 2.84 -14.66
C GLY A 19 0.89 3.53 -13.34
N GLN A 20 0.00 2.95 -12.54
CA GLN A 20 -0.34 3.47 -11.22
C GLN A 20 0.94 3.66 -10.38
N GLU A 21 1.09 4.83 -9.74
CA GLU A 21 2.28 5.13 -8.93
C GLU A 21 2.36 4.17 -7.74
N LYS A 22 3.56 3.60 -7.51
CA LYS A 22 3.86 2.73 -6.36
C LYS A 22 5.01 3.30 -5.56
N LEU A 23 4.91 3.15 -4.25
CA LEU A 23 5.97 3.53 -3.33
C LEU A 23 6.30 2.35 -2.42
N PHE A 24 7.56 1.91 -2.41
CA PHE A 24 8.04 0.89 -1.49
C PHE A 24 8.05 1.42 -0.05
N LEU A 25 7.69 0.56 0.90
CA LEU A 25 7.63 0.94 2.32
C LEU A 25 9.02 1.20 2.90
N TRP A 26 10.01 0.43 2.45
CA TRP A 26 11.36 0.39 2.99
C TRP A 26 12.37 0.82 1.93
N PRO A 27 13.53 1.34 2.33
CA PRO A 27 14.61 1.65 1.39
C PRO A 27 15.07 0.43 0.59
N GLU A 28 15.61 0.67 -0.59
CA GLU A 28 16.20 -0.38 -1.40
C GLU A 28 17.27 -1.16 -0.62
N GLY A 29 17.22 -2.49 -0.69
CA GLY A 29 18.14 -3.38 -0.01
C GLY A 29 17.90 -3.56 1.50
N PHE A 30 16.87 -2.91 2.07
CA PHE A 30 16.52 -3.08 3.48
C PHE A 30 15.02 -3.29 3.67
N VAL A 31 14.65 -4.46 4.17
CA VAL A 31 13.30 -4.74 4.67
C VAL A 31 13.46 -5.35 6.06
N PRO A 32 12.95 -4.72 7.13
CA PRO A 32 13.14 -5.23 8.49
C PRO A 32 12.45 -6.59 8.65
N ASN A 33 12.96 -7.43 9.56
CA ASN A 33 12.37 -8.72 9.86
C ASN A 33 12.26 -9.64 8.62
N GLN A 34 13.24 -9.54 7.73
CA GLN A 34 13.32 -10.34 6.52
C GLN A 34 14.76 -10.77 6.26
N GLU A 35 14.95 -12.03 5.90
CA GLU A 35 16.23 -12.58 5.48
C GLU A 35 16.24 -12.88 3.98
N VAL A 36 17.45 -13.13 3.45
CA VAL A 36 17.62 -13.52 2.04
C VAL A 36 16.99 -14.89 1.82
N SER A 37 16.07 -14.97 0.88
CA SER A 37 15.38 -16.20 0.52
C SER A 37 15.36 -16.40 -1.00
N GLN A 38 15.24 -17.66 -1.44
CA GLN A 38 14.99 -18.00 -2.85
C GLN A 38 13.51 -17.85 -3.22
N GLU A 39 12.65 -17.58 -2.23
CA GLU A 39 11.23 -17.35 -2.45
C GLU A 39 11.01 -16.11 -3.31
N LYS A 40 10.06 -16.22 -4.25
CA LYS A 40 9.73 -15.13 -5.15
C LYS A 40 8.27 -14.73 -4.97
N GLU A 41 8.03 -13.43 -5.01
CA GLU A 41 6.68 -12.90 -5.09
C GLU A 41 5.98 -13.44 -6.34
N LYS A 42 4.75 -13.93 -6.17
CA LYS A 42 3.94 -14.48 -7.24
C LYS A 42 2.68 -13.65 -7.42
N ILE A 43 2.41 -13.24 -8.65
CA ILE A 43 1.21 -12.51 -9.02
C ILE A 43 0.42 -13.37 -10.03
N THR A 44 -0.76 -13.79 -9.63
CA THR A 44 -1.71 -14.51 -10.49
C THR A 44 -2.82 -13.56 -10.89
N LYS A 45 -3.07 -13.45 -12.19
CA LYS A 45 -4.16 -12.65 -12.77
C LYS A 45 -5.14 -13.61 -13.44
N ALA A 46 -6.22 -13.90 -12.73
CA ALA A 46 -7.34 -14.71 -13.22
C ALA A 46 -8.63 -13.88 -13.02
N ASP A 47 -9.67 -14.45 -12.44
CA ASP A 47 -10.90 -13.73 -12.10
C ASP A 47 -10.64 -12.60 -11.10
N ILE A 48 -9.65 -12.80 -10.23
CA ILE A 48 -9.11 -11.78 -9.30
C ILE A 48 -7.58 -11.75 -9.38
N ILE A 49 -6.98 -10.63 -8.97
CA ILE A 49 -5.54 -10.50 -8.82
C ILE A 49 -5.13 -11.01 -7.44
N ILE A 50 -4.39 -12.10 -7.43
CA ILE A 50 -3.83 -12.70 -6.22
C ILE A 50 -2.33 -12.40 -6.16
N ILE A 51 -1.86 -11.92 -4.99
CA ILE A 51 -0.43 -11.73 -4.72
C ILE A 51 -0.04 -12.62 -3.55
N GLU A 52 0.95 -13.47 -3.76
CA GLU A 52 1.50 -14.40 -2.77
C GLU A 52 2.98 -14.07 -2.52
N ASN A 53 3.51 -14.48 -1.38
CA ASN A 53 4.94 -14.41 -1.05
C ASN A 53 5.52 -13.00 -1.22
N VAL A 54 4.86 -11.98 -0.69
CA VAL A 54 5.29 -10.59 -0.82
C VAL A 54 6.70 -10.40 -0.28
N GLN A 55 7.64 -10.02 -1.16
CA GLN A 55 9.03 -9.77 -0.81
C GLN A 55 9.34 -8.28 -0.66
N ASN A 56 8.69 -7.43 -1.46
CA ASN A 56 8.89 -5.99 -1.45
C ASN A 56 7.57 -5.29 -1.12
N PRO A 57 7.28 -5.06 0.15
CA PRO A 57 6.04 -4.41 0.57
C PRO A 57 5.97 -2.97 0.06
N SER A 58 4.79 -2.55 -0.38
CA SER A 58 4.58 -1.27 -1.06
C SER A 58 3.15 -0.76 -0.90
N ILE A 59 2.95 0.52 -1.15
CA ILE A 59 1.63 1.12 -1.36
C ILE A 59 1.45 1.48 -2.84
N GLU A 60 0.28 1.18 -3.38
CA GLU A 60 -0.17 1.65 -4.69
C GLU A 60 -1.07 2.86 -4.49
N ILE A 61 -0.79 3.96 -5.19
CA ILE A 61 -1.30 5.29 -4.85
C ILE A 61 -2.46 5.66 -5.75
N TYR A 62 -3.61 5.95 -5.17
CA TYR A 62 -4.82 6.41 -5.85
C TYR A 62 -5.19 7.80 -5.32
N LEU A 63 -4.98 8.85 -6.14
CA LEU A 63 -5.32 10.22 -5.77
C LEU A 63 -6.56 10.67 -6.54
N PRO A 64 -7.56 11.23 -5.87
CA PRO A 64 -8.73 11.80 -6.53
C PRO A 64 -8.34 13.03 -7.35
N SER A 65 -9.19 13.42 -8.30
CA SER A 65 -8.98 14.65 -9.06
C SER A 65 -8.94 15.86 -8.11
N LYS A 66 -8.14 16.87 -8.46
CA LYS A 66 -7.94 18.04 -7.58
C LYS A 66 -9.24 18.74 -7.20
N SER A 67 -10.22 18.74 -8.10
CA SER A 67 -11.50 19.45 -7.92
C SER A 67 -12.42 18.88 -6.84
N ILE A 68 -12.22 17.59 -6.46
CA ILE A 68 -13.08 16.90 -5.48
C ILE A 68 -12.32 16.46 -4.23
N ARG A 69 -11.03 16.74 -4.10
CA ARG A 69 -10.22 16.30 -2.95
C ARG A 69 -10.80 16.78 -1.64
N THR A 70 -10.96 15.86 -0.70
CA THR A 70 -11.46 16.15 0.66
C THR A 70 -10.35 16.31 1.69
N GLY A 71 -9.10 16.04 1.32
CA GLY A 71 -7.97 15.92 2.23
C GLY A 71 -7.96 14.64 3.07
N LYS A 72 -8.96 13.78 2.95
CA LYS A 72 -9.01 12.47 3.64
C LYS A 72 -8.16 11.44 2.90
N ALA A 73 -7.58 10.51 3.65
CA ALA A 73 -6.79 9.41 3.11
C ALA A 73 -7.09 8.09 3.82
N VAL A 74 -7.02 6.98 3.08
CA VAL A 74 -7.24 5.63 3.61
C VAL A 74 -6.14 4.68 3.11
N VAL A 75 -5.48 4.00 4.01
CA VAL A 75 -4.65 2.83 3.69
C VAL A 75 -5.57 1.61 3.67
N ILE A 76 -5.56 0.85 2.57
CA ILE A 76 -6.42 -0.31 2.36
C ILE A 76 -5.58 -1.58 2.51
N CYS A 77 -6.01 -2.48 3.40
CA CYS A 77 -5.41 -3.78 3.64
C CYS A 77 -6.29 -4.88 3.03
N PRO A 78 -5.95 -5.45 1.86
CA PRO A 78 -6.69 -6.57 1.29
C PRO A 78 -6.64 -7.79 2.21
N GLY A 79 -7.67 -8.65 2.15
CA GLY A 79 -7.69 -9.94 2.82
C GLY A 79 -7.04 -11.04 1.99
N GLY A 80 -7.28 -12.29 2.41
CA GLY A 80 -6.73 -13.50 1.78
C GLY A 80 -6.14 -14.47 2.82
N ALA A 81 -6.75 -14.52 4.03
CA ALA A 81 -6.39 -15.43 5.12
C ALA A 81 -4.90 -15.42 5.51
N TYR A 82 -4.19 -14.31 5.25
CA TYR A 82 -2.73 -14.18 5.39
C TYR A 82 -1.90 -15.12 4.48
N GLY A 83 -2.53 -15.91 3.62
CA GLY A 83 -1.86 -16.76 2.62
C GLY A 83 -1.63 -16.03 1.29
N PHE A 84 -2.46 -15.05 0.97
CA PHE A 84 -2.37 -14.22 -0.22
C PHE A 84 -3.04 -12.86 0.02
N LEU A 85 -2.97 -11.97 -0.99
CA LEU A 85 -3.73 -10.72 -1.04
C LEU A 85 -4.73 -10.79 -2.20
N ALA A 86 -6.04 -10.61 -1.94
CA ALA A 86 -7.08 -10.39 -2.95
C ALA A 86 -6.98 -8.93 -3.44
N TYR A 87 -5.97 -8.64 -4.28
CA TYR A 87 -5.39 -7.32 -4.43
C TYR A 87 -6.27 -6.31 -5.17
N ASP A 88 -7.05 -6.76 -6.15
CA ASP A 88 -8.01 -5.90 -6.85
C ASP A 88 -9.33 -5.81 -6.10
N TRP A 89 -9.93 -6.92 -5.79
CA TRP A 89 -11.24 -7.08 -5.18
C TRP A 89 -11.40 -6.33 -3.86
N GLU A 90 -10.42 -6.49 -2.97
CA GLU A 90 -10.40 -5.90 -1.62
C GLU A 90 -9.38 -4.76 -1.51
N GLY A 91 -8.88 -4.30 -2.64
CA GLY A 91 -7.85 -3.26 -2.72
C GLY A 91 -8.15 -2.22 -3.77
N THR A 92 -7.69 -2.45 -5.02
CA THR A 92 -7.69 -1.40 -6.05
C THR A 92 -9.09 -0.97 -6.49
N ASP A 93 -10.10 -1.84 -6.41
CA ASP A 93 -11.47 -1.48 -6.79
C ASP A 93 -12.11 -0.57 -5.73
N PHE A 94 -11.87 -0.84 -4.45
CA PHE A 94 -12.25 0.08 -3.38
C PHE A 94 -11.48 1.39 -3.45
N ALA A 95 -10.21 1.37 -3.81
CA ALA A 95 -9.43 2.60 -3.99
C ALA A 95 -10.01 3.50 -5.08
N LYS A 96 -10.43 2.93 -6.21
CA LYS A 96 -11.11 3.65 -7.30
C LYS A 96 -12.46 4.24 -6.85
N ALA A 97 -13.25 3.45 -6.10
CA ALA A 97 -14.52 3.91 -5.56
C ALA A 97 -14.34 5.09 -4.59
N LEU A 98 -13.38 5.00 -3.65
CA LEU A 98 -13.06 6.08 -2.72
C LEU A 98 -12.54 7.34 -3.43
N ASN A 99 -11.82 7.19 -4.53
CA ASN A 99 -11.39 8.33 -5.34
C ASN A 99 -12.57 9.10 -5.96
N ALA A 100 -13.64 8.41 -6.36
CA ALA A 100 -14.85 9.05 -6.85
C ALA A 100 -15.50 9.95 -5.77
N GLU A 101 -15.31 9.61 -4.49
CA GLU A 101 -15.77 10.37 -3.32
C GLU A 101 -14.73 11.39 -2.81
N GLY A 102 -13.68 11.65 -3.56
CA GLY A 102 -12.64 12.63 -3.22
C GLY A 102 -11.68 12.19 -2.11
N ILE A 103 -11.63 10.90 -1.79
CA ILE A 103 -10.75 10.33 -0.77
C ILE A 103 -9.53 9.72 -1.44
N ALA A 104 -8.32 10.11 -1.00
CA ALA A 104 -7.10 9.46 -1.42
C ALA A 104 -7.01 8.04 -0.84
N ALA A 105 -6.62 7.06 -1.65
CA ALA A 105 -6.52 5.67 -1.23
C ALA A 105 -5.13 5.09 -1.54
N PHE A 106 -4.65 4.24 -0.65
CA PHE A 106 -3.32 3.63 -0.71
C PHE A 106 -3.47 2.14 -0.48
N VAL A 107 -3.41 1.35 -1.55
CA VAL A 107 -3.55 -0.11 -1.45
C VAL A 107 -2.24 -0.71 -0.96
N LEU A 108 -2.27 -1.31 0.21
CA LEU A 108 -1.11 -1.88 0.86
C LEU A 108 -0.86 -3.32 0.38
N LYS A 109 0.28 -3.54 -0.24
CA LYS A 109 0.85 -4.85 -0.46
C LYS A 109 1.76 -5.16 0.72
N TYR A 110 1.21 -5.78 1.76
CA TYR A 110 1.93 -6.12 2.98
C TYR A 110 2.49 -7.54 2.93
N ARG A 111 3.57 -7.80 3.68
CA ARG A 111 4.17 -9.12 3.78
C ARG A 111 3.24 -10.09 4.50
N LEU A 112 3.23 -11.32 4.02
CA LEU A 112 2.38 -12.39 4.54
C LEU A 112 3.18 -13.23 5.54
N PRO A 113 2.64 -13.56 6.72
CA PRO A 113 3.35 -14.33 7.74
C PRO A 113 3.73 -15.75 7.29
N THR A 114 3.14 -16.23 6.20
CA THR A 114 3.44 -17.54 5.60
C THR A 114 4.69 -17.55 4.74
N SER A 115 5.29 -16.38 4.42
CA SER A 115 6.48 -16.28 3.58
C SER A 115 7.72 -16.82 4.31
N ALA A 116 8.49 -17.67 3.63
CA ALA A 116 9.72 -18.27 4.17
C ALA A 116 10.86 -17.26 4.38
N SER A 117 10.74 -16.05 3.83
CA SER A 117 11.73 -14.98 4.03
C SER A 117 11.56 -14.21 5.34
N ILE A 118 10.47 -14.42 6.06
CA ILE A 118 10.17 -13.66 7.28
C ILE A 118 10.79 -14.33 8.51
N ILE A 119 11.53 -13.56 9.30
CA ILE A 119 12.20 -14.05 10.52
C ILE A 119 11.18 -14.26 11.65
N ASP A 120 10.35 -13.24 11.92
CA ASP A 120 9.26 -13.31 12.91
C ASP A 120 7.92 -13.00 12.25
N PRO A 121 7.15 -14.03 11.89
CA PRO A 121 5.87 -13.88 11.19
C PRO A 121 4.84 -13.01 11.91
N LYS A 122 4.92 -12.95 13.23
CA LYS A 122 3.98 -12.21 14.08
C LYS A 122 3.99 -10.71 13.81
N TRP A 123 5.15 -10.15 13.45
CA TRP A 123 5.34 -8.70 13.39
C TRP A 123 5.40 -8.13 11.97
N ALA A 124 5.74 -8.92 10.97
CA ALA A 124 5.96 -8.41 9.62
C ALA A 124 4.76 -7.64 9.04
N PRO A 125 3.52 -8.15 9.10
CA PRO A 125 2.36 -7.40 8.62
C PRO A 125 2.13 -6.09 9.41
N LEU A 126 2.31 -6.12 10.74
CA LEU A 126 2.14 -4.94 11.59
C LEU A 126 3.20 -3.87 11.30
N GLN A 127 4.46 -4.26 11.09
CA GLN A 127 5.53 -3.35 10.68
C GLN A 127 5.18 -2.63 9.37
N ASP A 128 4.70 -3.38 8.40
CA ASP A 128 4.37 -2.84 7.09
C ASP A 128 3.20 -1.86 7.16
N VAL A 129 2.14 -2.18 7.88
CA VAL A 129 0.99 -1.27 7.99
C VAL A 129 1.30 -0.03 8.84
N GLN A 130 2.11 -0.15 9.90
CA GLN A 130 2.61 1.01 10.65
C GLN A 130 3.42 1.94 9.74
N ARG A 131 4.32 1.37 8.94
CA ARG A 131 5.14 2.12 7.99
C ARG A 131 4.29 2.78 6.90
N ALA A 132 3.27 2.10 6.39
CA ALA A 132 2.37 2.65 5.38
C ALA A 132 1.63 3.91 5.88
N ILE A 133 1.05 3.89 7.08
CA ILE A 133 0.41 5.08 7.68
C ILE A 133 1.41 6.23 7.82
N ARG A 134 2.61 5.95 8.32
CA ARG A 134 3.67 6.95 8.47
C ARG A 134 4.12 7.53 7.13
N LEU A 135 4.27 6.70 6.10
CA LEU A 135 4.58 7.14 4.74
C LEU A 135 3.51 8.07 4.18
N VAL A 136 2.23 7.72 4.32
CA VAL A 136 1.14 8.58 3.88
C VAL A 136 1.19 9.93 4.59
N ARG A 137 1.42 9.97 5.89
CA ARG A 137 1.58 11.21 6.65
C ARG A 137 2.81 12.02 6.23
N SER A 138 3.93 11.37 5.97
CA SER A 138 5.15 12.06 5.54
C SER A 138 5.00 12.75 4.18
N HIS A 139 4.16 12.21 3.31
CA HIS A 139 3.88 12.74 1.98
C HIS A 139 2.58 13.56 1.88
N ALA A 140 1.92 13.83 3.00
CA ALA A 140 0.60 14.45 3.06
C ALA A 140 0.56 15.78 2.25
N LYS A 141 1.57 16.64 2.41
CA LYS A 141 1.67 17.89 1.64
C LYS A 141 1.78 17.65 0.12
N ARG A 142 2.54 16.64 -0.31
CA ARG A 142 2.70 16.30 -1.74
C ARG A 142 1.39 15.84 -2.37
N TRP A 143 0.54 15.16 -1.60
CA TRP A 143 -0.69 14.54 -2.08
C TRP A 143 -1.96 15.32 -1.75
N ASP A 144 -1.82 16.54 -1.16
CA ASP A 144 -2.98 17.36 -0.73
C ASP A 144 -3.84 16.64 0.32
N ILE A 145 -3.21 15.99 1.29
CA ILE A 145 -3.85 15.24 2.38
C ILE A 145 -3.68 16.02 3.69
N ASP A 146 -4.71 16.02 4.51
CA ASP A 146 -4.63 16.43 5.90
C ASP A 146 -3.99 15.29 6.73
N PRO A 147 -2.81 15.47 7.32
CA PRO A 147 -2.13 14.40 8.06
C PRO A 147 -2.90 13.94 9.31
N THR A 148 -3.94 14.67 9.72
CA THR A 148 -4.84 14.31 10.84
C THR A 148 -6.11 13.57 10.37
N LYS A 149 -6.18 13.23 9.08
CA LYS A 149 -7.32 12.52 8.46
C LYS A 149 -6.86 11.30 7.67
N VAL A 150 -5.90 10.55 8.23
CA VAL A 150 -5.37 9.32 7.63
C VAL A 150 -5.91 8.10 8.39
N GLY A 151 -6.82 7.38 7.76
CA GLY A 151 -7.44 6.19 8.30
C GLY A 151 -6.91 4.89 7.69
N ILE A 152 -7.51 3.79 8.15
CA ILE A 152 -7.25 2.45 7.64
C ILE A 152 -8.57 1.74 7.33
N MET A 153 -8.57 0.95 6.25
CA MET A 153 -9.63 0.02 5.89
C MET A 153 -9.04 -1.37 5.71
N GLY A 154 -9.72 -2.39 6.17
CA GLY A 154 -9.23 -3.76 5.98
C GLY A 154 -10.36 -4.76 5.85
N PHE A 155 -10.11 -5.80 5.05
CA PHE A 155 -11.04 -6.84 4.69
C PHE A 155 -10.59 -8.19 5.26
N SER A 156 -11.48 -8.97 5.89
CA SER A 156 -11.17 -10.31 6.38
C SER A 156 -9.86 -10.34 7.22
N ALA A 157 -8.82 -11.04 6.79
CA ALA A 157 -7.49 -11.02 7.42
C ALA A 157 -6.84 -9.62 7.38
N GLY A 158 -7.06 -8.81 6.33
CA GLY A 158 -6.68 -7.41 6.29
C GLY A 158 -7.45 -6.56 7.29
N GLY A 159 -8.70 -6.94 7.61
CA GLY A 159 -9.48 -6.36 8.71
C GLY A 159 -8.90 -6.68 10.09
N HIS A 160 -8.38 -7.90 10.28
CA HIS A 160 -7.61 -8.26 11.46
C HIS A 160 -6.35 -7.40 11.56
N LEU A 161 -5.59 -7.22 10.48
CA LEU A 161 -4.41 -6.36 10.45
C LEU A 161 -4.76 -4.90 10.79
N ALA A 162 -5.85 -4.38 10.23
CA ALA A 162 -6.32 -3.02 10.51
C ALA A 162 -6.71 -2.84 11.98
N SER A 163 -7.41 -3.81 12.59
CA SER A 163 -7.77 -3.78 14.00
C SER A 163 -6.54 -3.92 14.91
N THR A 164 -5.58 -4.75 14.51
CA THR A 164 -4.28 -4.89 15.21
C THR A 164 -3.51 -3.57 15.18
N LEU A 165 -3.46 -2.87 14.04
CA LEU A 165 -2.87 -1.54 13.99
C LEU A 165 -3.57 -0.57 14.95
N GLY A 166 -4.90 -0.53 14.97
CA GLY A 166 -5.67 0.37 15.83
C GLY A 166 -5.36 0.22 17.31
N THR A 167 -5.09 -1.00 17.76
CA THR A 167 -4.80 -1.35 19.16
C THR A 167 -3.30 -1.40 19.50
N HIS A 168 -2.43 -1.54 18.49
CA HIS A 168 -0.98 -1.73 18.65
C HIS A 168 -0.16 -0.73 17.80
N TYR A 169 -0.73 0.43 17.43
CA TYR A 169 -0.06 1.42 16.57
C TYR A 169 1.25 1.96 17.16
N ASN A 170 1.39 1.99 18.48
CA ASN A 170 2.56 2.48 19.20
C ASN A 170 3.53 1.36 19.60
N ARG A 171 3.22 0.10 19.27
CA ARG A 171 4.09 -1.01 19.63
C ARG A 171 5.38 -0.93 18.84
N GLU A 172 6.50 -0.91 19.54
CA GLU A 172 7.81 -1.07 18.92
C GLU A 172 7.96 -2.50 18.45
N THR A 173 8.17 -2.66 17.16
CA THR A 173 8.52 -3.93 16.54
C THR A 173 10.04 -3.97 16.31
N LEU A 174 10.63 -5.15 16.38
CA LEU A 174 12.07 -5.34 16.23
C LEU A 174 12.59 -4.76 14.90
N ASP A 175 13.83 -4.29 14.90
CA ASP A 175 14.59 -3.85 13.72
C ASP A 175 13.95 -2.69 12.94
N ARG A 176 13.39 -1.74 13.64
CA ARG A 176 12.86 -0.51 13.06
C ARG A 176 13.98 0.34 12.46
N LEU A 177 13.81 0.72 11.18
CA LEU A 177 14.62 1.77 10.60
C LEU A 177 14.30 3.07 11.33
N LYS A 178 15.28 3.64 12.05
CA LYS A 178 15.11 4.90 12.77
C LYS A 178 15.33 6.09 11.83
N ASP A 179 14.43 6.25 10.85
CA ASP A 179 14.44 7.41 9.97
C ASP A 179 13.39 8.46 10.41
N THR A 180 13.34 9.58 9.67
CA THR A 180 12.38 10.67 9.96
C THR A 180 10.91 10.24 9.79
N ILE A 181 10.63 9.24 8.96
CA ILE A 181 9.29 8.70 8.74
C ILE A 181 8.83 7.94 9.99
N ASP A 182 9.73 7.19 10.61
CA ASP A 182 9.42 6.41 11.81
C ASP A 182 9.19 7.28 13.06
N SER A 183 9.53 8.56 13.03
CA SER A 183 9.17 9.51 14.09
C SER A 183 7.69 9.92 14.07
N LEU A 184 6.99 9.70 12.94
CA LEU A 184 5.58 10.01 12.80
C LEU A 184 4.70 8.96 13.49
N SER A 185 3.50 9.38 13.89
CA SER A 185 2.52 8.46 14.48
C SER A 185 1.99 7.46 13.46
N ALA A 186 1.93 6.17 13.83
CA ALA A 186 1.25 5.13 13.07
C ALA A 186 -0.24 4.98 13.47
N ARG A 187 -0.74 5.80 14.41
CA ARG A 187 -2.14 5.71 14.85
C ARG A 187 -3.08 6.10 13.72
N PRO A 188 -4.01 5.25 13.29
CA PRO A 188 -5.02 5.65 12.31
C PRO A 188 -6.01 6.62 12.97
N ASP A 189 -6.48 7.63 12.21
CA ASP A 189 -7.45 8.60 12.73
C ASP A 189 -8.88 8.04 12.70
N PHE A 190 -9.13 7.05 11.85
CA PHE A 190 -10.36 6.27 11.80
C PHE A 190 -10.09 4.87 11.22
N MET A 191 -11.02 3.94 11.46
CA MET A 191 -10.91 2.57 10.97
C MET A 191 -12.23 2.13 10.32
N ALA A 192 -12.14 1.44 9.17
CA ALA A 192 -13.24 0.72 8.54
C ALA A 192 -12.88 -0.77 8.48
N LEU A 193 -13.56 -1.57 9.28
CA LEU A 193 -13.31 -3.01 9.39
C LEU A 193 -14.43 -3.75 8.65
N ILE A 194 -14.09 -4.39 7.54
CA ILE A 194 -15.05 -5.08 6.67
C ILE A 194 -14.91 -6.58 6.91
N TYR A 195 -15.97 -7.21 7.43
CA TYR A 195 -16.01 -8.62 7.85
C TYR A 195 -14.68 -9.12 8.47
N PRO A 196 -14.12 -8.40 9.46
CA PRO A 196 -12.79 -8.68 9.96
C PRO A 196 -12.75 -10.02 10.68
N VAL A 197 -11.63 -10.73 10.54
CA VAL A 197 -11.29 -11.78 11.51
C VAL A 197 -10.76 -11.08 12.77
N ILE A 198 -11.38 -11.32 13.93
CA ILE A 198 -10.98 -10.66 15.18
C ILE A 198 -10.05 -11.54 16.00
N THR A 199 -10.28 -12.85 16.01
CA THR A 199 -9.42 -13.82 16.67
C THR A 199 -9.34 -15.10 15.85
N PHE A 200 -8.22 -15.79 15.97
CA PHE A 200 -8.02 -17.15 15.45
C PHE A 200 -8.17 -18.20 16.58
N ASP A 201 -8.42 -17.77 17.82
CA ASP A 201 -8.68 -18.67 18.95
C ASP A 201 -10.02 -19.38 18.74
N LYS A 202 -10.02 -20.71 19.00
CA LYS A 202 -11.20 -21.56 18.92
C LYS A 202 -11.88 -21.62 20.29
#